data_699c1dbcb264aca7a485010264605d71
#
_entry.id   699c1dbcb264aca7a485010264605d71
#
_cell.length_a   1.000
_cell.length_b   1.000
_cell.length_c   1.000
_cell.angle_alpha   90.00
_cell.angle_beta   90.00
_cell.angle_gamma   90.00
#
_symmetry.space_group_name_H-M   'P 1'
#
loop_
_entity.id
_entity.type
_entity.pdbx_description
1 polymer ?
#
loop_
_entity_poly.entity_id
_entity_poly.type
_entity_poly.pdbx_seq_one_letter_code
_entity_poly.pdbx_strand_id
1 'polypeptide(L)'
;RSYHNTGVAMFEDNWPIEPGQDNDLNDVVFEYDLKVTECQAEKWFEAGQGYKEGLKLTLDIRAKGGRYPIKLGVVLGGLDKKYIETVATRILLKEGQGKETELATGEMKAEMPQQQLFGKSQFCKVTVDTEHGSPVIIMDGLSALGDNTNFFQTTKGFINPGQGMLRAEIILGAKVRTSLTEDLDQLKAYRALITDTHNQNFFIVTNTNKEIHMKGYRPSYLYTNYEADSAGEMMEGVPYCNKNGFVWGIKVPVGVKHAYEKVLFDDAYPEFRAWVTSNGVDNKDWYLHPAAEKVVEAW
;
A
#
# COMPACT_ATOMS: atom_id res chain seq x y z
N ARG A 1 -10.80 -3.77 21.78
CA ARG A 1 -10.47 -2.41 21.36
C ARG A 1 -9.76 -2.44 20.01
N SER A 2 -10.13 -1.56 19.10
CA SER A 2 -9.53 -1.49 17.77
C SER A 2 -8.91 -0.13 17.52
N TYR A 3 -7.79 -0.13 16.79
CA TYR A 3 -7.06 1.05 16.35
C TYR A 3 -6.85 0.96 14.85
N HIS A 4 -6.89 2.10 14.17
CA HIS A 4 -6.68 2.20 12.73
C HIS A 4 -5.55 3.15 12.39
N ASN A 5 -4.85 2.85 11.33
CA ASN A 5 -4.04 3.79 10.58
C ASN A 5 -4.40 3.65 9.10
N THR A 6 -4.88 4.74 8.52
CA THR A 6 -5.37 4.78 7.15
C THR A 6 -4.61 5.80 6.33
N GLY A 7 -4.62 5.62 5.02
CA GLY A 7 -4.02 6.58 4.11
C GLY A 7 -4.14 6.14 2.67
N VAL A 8 -3.55 6.93 1.80
CA VAL A 8 -3.39 6.66 0.38
C VAL A 8 -1.90 6.70 0.05
N ALA A 9 -1.42 5.64 -0.60
CA ALA A 9 -0.07 5.56 -1.13
C ALA A 9 -0.10 5.90 -2.62
N MET A 10 0.79 6.79 -3.04
CA MET A 10 0.90 7.25 -4.43
C MET A 10 2.35 7.10 -4.88
N PHE A 11 2.56 6.47 -6.06
CA PHE A 11 3.89 6.13 -6.55
C PHE A 11 4.12 6.55 -7.99
N GLU A 12 5.38 6.89 -8.30
CA GLU A 12 5.99 6.94 -9.63
C GLU A 12 6.79 5.68 -9.89
N ASP A 13 6.91 5.25 -11.15
CA ASP A 13 7.48 3.95 -11.52
C ASP A 13 8.88 3.98 -12.13
N ASN A 14 9.45 5.17 -12.36
CA ASN A 14 10.71 5.35 -13.09
C ASN A 14 11.97 5.37 -12.22
N TRP A 15 11.86 5.02 -10.94
CA TRP A 15 13.04 5.00 -10.08
C TRP A 15 14.19 4.18 -10.72
N PRO A 16 15.46 4.65 -10.68
CA PRO A 16 15.98 5.82 -9.95
C PRO A 16 15.98 7.13 -10.75
N ILE A 17 15.31 7.18 -11.88
CA ILE A 17 15.25 8.36 -12.76
C ILE A 17 14.06 9.24 -12.36
N GLU A 18 14.28 10.55 -12.28
CA GLU A 18 13.19 11.51 -12.08
C GLU A 18 12.25 11.51 -13.30
N PRO A 19 10.92 11.49 -13.09
CA PRO A 19 9.97 11.50 -14.20
C PRO A 19 9.86 12.84 -14.95
N GLY A 20 10.45 13.93 -14.42
CA GLY A 20 10.40 15.26 -15.04
C GLY A 20 8.97 15.78 -15.14
N GLN A 21 8.50 16.06 -16.35
CA GLN A 21 7.15 16.59 -16.60
C GLN A 21 6.03 15.56 -16.43
N ASP A 22 6.37 14.30 -16.19
CA ASP A 22 5.42 13.20 -15.97
C ASP A 22 5.26 12.86 -14.47
N ASN A 23 5.62 13.77 -13.57
CA ASN A 23 5.50 13.58 -12.13
C ASN A 23 4.06 13.80 -11.67
N ASP A 24 3.19 12.83 -11.93
CA ASP A 24 1.78 12.87 -11.57
C ASP A 24 1.44 12.02 -10.33
N LEU A 25 2.38 11.21 -9.82
CA LEU A 25 2.22 10.34 -8.64
C LEU A 25 0.99 9.43 -8.74
N ASN A 26 0.70 8.94 -9.92
CA ASN A 26 -0.46 8.09 -10.19
C ASN A 26 -0.13 6.76 -10.88
N ASP A 27 1.14 6.42 -11.01
CA ASP A 27 1.53 5.15 -11.64
C ASP A 27 1.00 3.94 -10.87
N VAL A 28 0.94 4.05 -9.55
CA VAL A 28 0.12 3.19 -8.67
C VAL A 28 -0.43 4.03 -7.54
N VAL A 29 -1.74 3.93 -7.32
CA VAL A 29 -2.43 4.57 -6.19
C VAL A 29 -3.28 3.52 -5.49
N PHE A 30 -3.10 3.38 -4.19
CA PHE A 30 -3.91 2.48 -3.39
C PHE A 30 -4.21 3.07 -2.00
N GLU A 31 -5.42 2.79 -1.52
CA GLU A 31 -5.78 3.06 -0.13
C GLU A 31 -5.34 1.90 0.75
N TYR A 32 -4.94 2.22 1.97
CA TYR A 32 -4.65 1.21 2.97
C TYR A 32 -5.38 1.52 4.29
N ASP A 33 -5.77 0.46 4.96
CA ASP A 33 -6.28 0.50 6.33
C ASP A 33 -5.61 -0.62 7.12
N LEU A 34 -4.82 -0.25 8.12
CA LEU A 34 -4.31 -1.16 9.13
C LEU A 34 -5.20 -1.06 10.35
N LYS A 35 -5.89 -2.15 10.65
CA LYS A 35 -6.72 -2.26 11.85
C LYS A 35 -6.10 -3.26 12.81
N VAL A 36 -5.70 -2.80 13.98
CA VAL A 36 -5.22 -3.65 15.06
C VAL A 36 -6.33 -3.83 16.09
N THR A 37 -6.64 -5.08 16.39
CA THR A 37 -7.66 -5.45 17.37
C THR A 37 -7.00 -6.07 18.58
N GLU A 38 -7.27 -5.49 19.75
CA GLU A 38 -6.79 -5.94 21.05
C GLU A 38 -7.94 -6.48 21.90
N CYS A 39 -7.72 -7.62 22.55
CA CYS A 39 -8.59 -8.14 23.58
C CYS A 39 -7.86 -8.14 24.93
N GLN A 40 -8.62 -8.12 26.02
CA GLN A 40 -8.03 -8.32 27.35
C GLN A 40 -7.62 -9.81 27.49
N ALA A 41 -6.44 -10.05 28.03
CA ALA A 41 -5.90 -11.39 28.17
C ALA A 41 -6.87 -12.38 28.86
N GLU A 42 -7.53 -11.94 29.91
CA GLU A 42 -8.51 -12.72 30.65
C GLU A 42 -9.65 -13.27 29.78
N LYS A 43 -10.17 -12.45 28.88
CA LYS A 43 -11.26 -12.84 27.98
C LYS A 43 -10.85 -13.83 26.91
N TRP A 44 -9.57 -13.91 26.64
CA TRP A 44 -9.03 -14.83 25.64
C TRP A 44 -8.96 -16.25 26.17
N PHE A 45 -8.52 -16.41 27.42
CA PHE A 45 -8.46 -17.70 28.07
C PHE A 45 -9.85 -18.29 28.32
N GLU A 46 -10.82 -17.43 28.66
CA GLU A 46 -12.21 -17.85 28.88
C GLU A 46 -12.90 -18.34 27.60
N ALA A 47 -12.54 -17.75 26.46
CA ALA A 47 -13.17 -18.09 25.20
C ALA A 47 -12.68 -19.41 24.57
N GLY A 48 -11.62 -20.02 25.09
CA GLY A 48 -11.05 -21.26 24.55
C GLY A 48 -10.55 -21.13 23.11
N GLN A 49 -10.26 -19.93 22.66
CA GLN A 49 -9.81 -19.66 21.29
C GLN A 49 -8.31 -19.91 21.15
N GLY A 50 -7.92 -20.64 20.11
CA GLY A 50 -6.51 -20.92 19.82
C GLY A 50 -5.76 -19.73 19.25
N TYR A 51 -6.46 -18.72 18.72
CA TYR A 51 -5.88 -17.51 18.16
C TYR A 51 -6.85 -16.34 18.23
N LYS A 52 -6.35 -15.15 17.96
CA LYS A 52 -7.10 -13.91 17.89
C LYS A 52 -6.72 -13.09 16.66
N GLU A 53 -7.66 -12.23 16.21
CA GLU A 53 -7.33 -11.24 15.20
C GLU A 53 -6.32 -10.24 15.81
N GLY A 54 -5.14 -10.13 15.22
CA GLY A 54 -4.14 -9.15 15.62
C GLY A 54 -4.14 -7.95 14.68
N LEU A 55 -4.01 -8.25 13.37
CA LEU A 55 -4.04 -7.23 12.32
C LEU A 55 -4.98 -7.64 11.21
N LYS A 56 -5.80 -6.70 10.76
CA LYS A 56 -6.47 -6.73 9.47
C LYS A 56 -5.94 -5.61 8.60
N LEU A 57 -5.28 -5.97 7.51
CA LEU A 57 -4.80 -5.02 6.51
C LEU A 57 -5.71 -5.09 5.28
N THR A 58 -6.19 -3.94 4.85
CA THR A 58 -6.96 -3.78 3.62
C THR A 58 -6.18 -2.90 2.64
N LEU A 59 -6.05 -3.36 1.41
CA LEU A 59 -5.40 -2.65 0.30
C LEU A 59 -6.39 -2.52 -0.84
N ASP A 60 -6.79 -1.29 -1.17
CA ASP A 60 -7.69 -0.97 -2.28
C ASP A 60 -6.92 -0.31 -3.41
N ILE A 61 -6.83 -0.97 -4.57
CA ILE A 61 -6.18 -0.39 -5.74
C ILE A 61 -7.13 0.61 -6.38
N ARG A 62 -6.78 1.90 -6.32
CA ARG A 62 -7.53 3.00 -6.91
C ARG A 62 -7.17 3.25 -8.35
N ALA A 63 -5.87 3.18 -8.67
CA ALA A 63 -5.38 3.54 -9.99
C ALA A 63 -4.07 2.83 -10.32
N LYS A 64 -3.85 2.63 -11.60
CA LYS A 64 -2.58 2.20 -12.17
C LYS A 64 -2.35 2.98 -13.46
N GLY A 65 -1.56 4.06 -13.36
CA GLY A 65 -1.26 5.00 -14.43
C GLY A 65 0.05 4.75 -15.17
N GLY A 66 0.75 3.65 -14.88
CA GLY A 66 2.04 3.30 -15.48
C GLY A 66 2.04 1.92 -16.12
N ARG A 67 3.00 1.70 -17.05
CA ARG A 67 3.19 0.40 -17.72
C ARG A 67 3.98 -0.59 -16.88
N TYR A 68 4.92 -0.08 -16.08
CA TYR A 68 5.96 -0.89 -15.45
C TYR A 68 5.55 -1.53 -14.13
N PRO A 69 4.64 -1.00 -13.32
CA PRO A 69 4.26 -1.65 -12.07
C PRO A 69 3.53 -2.96 -12.31
N ILE A 70 3.96 -4.02 -11.60
CA ILE A 70 3.34 -5.35 -11.67
C ILE A 70 2.80 -5.81 -10.32
N LYS A 71 3.37 -5.31 -9.21
CA LYS A 71 2.99 -5.68 -7.84
C LYS A 71 2.99 -4.45 -6.94
N LEU A 72 2.24 -4.55 -5.86
CA LEU A 72 2.39 -3.67 -4.70
C LEU A 72 2.58 -4.51 -3.44
N GLY A 73 3.13 -3.92 -2.40
CA GLY A 73 3.37 -4.64 -1.17
C GLY A 73 3.63 -3.75 0.02
N VAL A 74 3.83 -4.40 1.16
CA VAL A 74 4.22 -3.76 2.40
C VAL A 74 5.11 -4.69 3.22
N VAL A 75 6.13 -4.12 3.85
CA VAL A 75 6.89 -4.77 4.91
C VAL A 75 6.35 -4.24 6.23
N LEU A 76 5.86 -5.14 7.07
CA LEU A 76 5.33 -4.82 8.40
C LEU A 76 6.47 -4.88 9.42
N GLY A 77 7.15 -3.75 9.62
CA GLY A 77 8.29 -3.67 10.52
C GLY A 77 7.93 -3.95 11.97
N GLY A 78 8.88 -4.53 12.71
CA GLY A 78 8.73 -4.76 14.14
C GLY A 78 7.81 -5.90 14.55
N LEU A 79 7.16 -6.58 13.61
CA LEU A 79 6.31 -7.74 13.89
C LEU A 79 7.08 -9.04 13.66
N ASP A 80 7.31 -9.78 14.71
CA ASP A 80 7.98 -11.08 14.65
C ASP A 80 6.97 -12.20 14.33
N LYS A 81 7.39 -13.19 13.54
CA LYS A 81 6.54 -14.35 13.21
C LYS A 81 6.05 -15.12 14.43
N LYS A 82 6.78 -15.08 15.55
CA LYS A 82 6.35 -15.71 16.80
C LYS A 82 5.03 -15.17 17.34
N TYR A 83 4.61 -13.98 16.89
CA TYR A 83 3.34 -13.35 17.26
C TYR A 83 2.23 -13.58 16.24
N ILE A 84 2.49 -14.38 15.21
CA ILE A 84 1.51 -14.69 14.17
C ILE A 84 1.14 -16.18 14.27
N GLU A 85 -0.12 -16.45 14.55
CA GLU A 85 -0.64 -17.83 14.63
C GLU A 85 -1.23 -18.27 13.29
N THR A 86 -2.00 -17.41 12.66
CA THR A 86 -2.68 -17.70 11.40
C THR A 86 -2.52 -16.56 10.41
N VAL A 87 -2.58 -16.91 9.14
CA VAL A 87 -2.63 -15.94 8.04
C VAL A 87 -3.82 -16.30 7.16
N ALA A 88 -4.74 -15.37 6.99
CA ALA A 88 -5.86 -15.49 6.08
C ALA A 88 -5.84 -14.34 5.08
N THR A 89 -6.16 -14.63 3.83
CA THR A 89 -6.18 -13.64 2.76
C THR A 89 -7.44 -13.77 1.93
N ARG A 90 -7.95 -12.64 1.42
CA ARG A 90 -9.06 -12.59 0.47
C ARG A 90 -8.76 -11.58 -0.62
N ILE A 91 -9.32 -11.82 -1.80
CA ILE A 91 -9.38 -10.85 -2.89
C ILE A 91 -10.84 -10.57 -3.18
N LEU A 92 -11.19 -9.29 -3.16
CA LEU A 92 -12.55 -8.80 -3.32
C LEU A 92 -12.61 -7.80 -4.46
N LEU A 93 -13.72 -7.76 -5.18
CA LEU A 93 -14.09 -6.64 -6.03
C LEU A 93 -15.03 -5.73 -5.22
N LYS A 94 -14.58 -4.53 -4.94
CA LYS A 94 -15.37 -3.50 -4.25
C LYS A 94 -15.97 -2.57 -5.28
N GLU A 95 -17.27 -2.64 -5.42
CA GLU A 95 -18.04 -1.79 -6.33
C GLU A 95 -18.67 -0.63 -5.56
N GLY A 96 -19.24 0.33 -6.26
CA GLY A 96 -19.95 1.45 -5.65
C GLY A 96 -21.08 0.99 -4.73
N GLN A 97 -21.53 1.89 -3.84
CA GLN A 97 -22.62 1.65 -2.87
C GLN A 97 -22.32 0.55 -1.84
N GLY A 98 -21.03 0.27 -1.58
CA GLY A 98 -20.64 -0.69 -0.57
C GLY A 98 -20.77 -2.15 -0.98
N LYS A 99 -21.11 -2.44 -2.24
CA LYS A 99 -21.17 -3.81 -2.73
C LYS A 99 -19.78 -4.40 -2.83
N GLU A 100 -19.58 -5.57 -2.24
CA GLU A 100 -18.34 -6.34 -2.29
C GLU A 100 -18.62 -7.74 -2.83
N THR A 101 -17.81 -8.22 -3.76
CA THR A 101 -17.85 -9.57 -4.30
C THR A 101 -16.53 -10.27 -4.01
N GLU A 102 -16.58 -11.39 -3.30
CA GLU A 102 -15.40 -12.20 -3.03
C GLU A 102 -14.99 -12.95 -4.29
N LEU A 103 -13.73 -12.76 -4.70
CA LEU A 103 -13.16 -13.40 -5.88
C LEU A 103 -12.30 -14.61 -5.52
N ALA A 104 -11.57 -14.52 -4.41
CA ALA A 104 -10.75 -15.61 -3.91
C ALA A 104 -10.58 -15.50 -2.39
N THR A 105 -10.44 -16.65 -1.72
CA THR A 105 -10.21 -16.72 -0.29
C THR A 105 -9.28 -17.89 0.02
N GLY A 106 -8.56 -17.80 1.15
CA GLY A 106 -7.70 -18.88 1.62
C GLY A 106 -7.01 -18.54 2.92
N GLU A 107 -6.53 -19.58 3.57
CA GLU A 107 -5.63 -19.45 4.69
C GLU A 107 -4.24 -19.13 4.23
N MET A 108 -3.37 -18.88 4.11
CA MET A 108 -2.01 -18.66 3.60
C MET A 108 -1.94 -17.97 2.24
N LYS A 109 -3.01 -17.95 1.45
CA LYS A 109 -3.01 -17.29 0.14
C LYS A 109 -4.41 -16.95 -0.32
N ALA A 110 -4.51 -15.95 -1.19
CA ALA A 110 -5.68 -15.70 -2.01
C ALA A 110 -5.21 -15.53 -3.46
N GLU A 111 -5.81 -16.27 -4.34
CA GLU A 111 -5.51 -16.25 -5.77
C GLU A 111 -6.80 -16.12 -6.57
N MET A 112 -6.76 -15.31 -7.59
CA MET A 112 -7.81 -15.23 -8.58
C MET A 112 -7.24 -15.77 -9.91
N PRO A 113 -7.48 -17.05 -10.23
CA PRO A 113 -7.02 -17.62 -11.49
C PRO A 113 -7.83 -17.03 -12.64
N GLN A 114 -7.23 -16.87 -13.76
CA GLN A 114 -7.76 -16.43 -15.06
C GLN A 114 -9.27 -16.16 -15.13
N GLN A 115 -9.74 -15.14 -14.45
CA GLN A 115 -11.12 -14.67 -14.52
C GLN A 115 -11.22 -13.40 -15.36
N GLN A 116 -12.42 -13.10 -15.82
CA GLN A 116 -12.72 -11.82 -16.46
C GLN A 116 -12.92 -10.76 -15.38
N LEU A 117 -11.99 -9.82 -15.28
CA LEU A 117 -12.08 -8.67 -14.39
C LEU A 117 -11.80 -7.41 -15.19
N PHE A 118 -12.67 -6.41 -15.06
CA PHE A 118 -12.56 -5.17 -15.85
C PHE A 118 -12.46 -5.42 -17.37
N GLY A 119 -13.14 -6.46 -17.87
CA GLY A 119 -13.13 -6.83 -19.28
C GLY A 119 -11.88 -7.55 -19.75
N LYS A 120 -10.98 -7.96 -18.86
CA LYS A 120 -9.74 -8.69 -19.18
C LYS A 120 -9.65 -10.00 -18.40
N SER A 121 -9.01 -11.01 -19.02
CA SER A 121 -8.56 -12.19 -18.27
C SER A 121 -7.40 -11.80 -17.39
N GLN A 122 -7.50 -12.09 -16.08
CA GLN A 122 -6.54 -11.62 -15.09
C GLN A 122 -6.13 -12.72 -14.13
N PHE A 123 -4.91 -12.59 -13.65
CA PHE A 123 -4.41 -13.31 -12.51
C PHE A 123 -4.08 -12.29 -11.42
N CYS A 124 -4.58 -12.53 -10.21
CA CYS A 124 -4.23 -11.76 -9.03
C CYS A 124 -3.94 -12.70 -7.87
N LYS A 125 -2.90 -12.40 -7.11
CA LYS A 125 -2.43 -13.26 -6.02
C LYS A 125 -1.91 -12.40 -4.88
N VAL A 126 -2.29 -12.76 -3.66
CA VAL A 126 -1.72 -12.18 -2.44
C VAL A 126 -0.87 -13.25 -1.74
N THR A 127 0.37 -12.89 -1.41
CA THR A 127 1.28 -13.73 -0.63
C THR A 127 1.70 -13.02 0.64
N VAL A 128 1.90 -13.79 1.71
CA VAL A 128 2.44 -13.31 2.98
C VAL A 128 3.64 -14.17 3.33
N ASP A 129 4.82 -13.56 3.37
CA ASP A 129 6.07 -14.22 3.74
C ASP A 129 6.47 -13.76 5.14
N THR A 130 6.56 -14.72 6.07
CA THR A 130 6.97 -14.49 7.46
C THR A 130 8.34 -15.12 7.78
N GLU A 131 8.99 -15.75 6.81
CA GLU A 131 10.19 -16.58 7.04
C GLU A 131 11.50 -15.79 6.93
N HIS A 132 11.49 -14.53 6.51
CA HIS A 132 12.69 -13.74 6.25
C HIS A 132 12.76 -12.46 7.10
N GLY A 133 12.28 -12.52 8.34
CA GLY A 133 12.22 -11.38 9.25
C GLY A 133 10.82 -10.78 9.30
N SER A 134 10.69 -9.45 9.21
CA SER A 134 9.39 -8.79 9.18
C SER A 134 8.52 -9.32 8.06
N PRO A 135 7.22 -9.51 8.27
CA PRO A 135 6.32 -10.00 7.24
C PRO A 135 6.36 -9.13 5.98
N VAL A 136 6.48 -9.78 4.82
CA VAL A 136 6.40 -9.13 3.52
C VAL A 136 5.11 -9.58 2.84
N ILE A 137 4.20 -8.65 2.60
CA ILE A 137 2.92 -8.88 1.95
C ILE A 137 3.01 -8.33 0.54
N ILE A 138 2.68 -9.16 -0.46
CA ILE A 138 2.72 -8.76 -1.87
C ILE A 138 1.40 -9.10 -2.54
N MET A 139 0.84 -8.13 -3.24
CA MET A 139 -0.28 -8.29 -4.15
C MET A 139 0.23 -8.20 -5.59
N ASP A 140 0.20 -9.33 -6.29
CA ASP A 140 0.55 -9.44 -7.70
C ASP A 140 -0.71 -9.33 -8.58
N GLY A 141 -0.56 -8.87 -9.81
CA GLY A 141 -1.67 -8.76 -10.76
C GLY A 141 -1.91 -7.36 -11.31
N LEU A 142 -1.10 -6.36 -10.95
CA LEU A 142 -1.24 -4.99 -11.47
C LEU A 142 -1.11 -4.91 -12.98
N SER A 143 -0.30 -5.77 -13.60
CA SER A 143 -0.10 -5.79 -15.05
C SER A 143 -1.37 -6.05 -15.84
N ALA A 144 -2.40 -6.61 -15.20
CA ALA A 144 -3.69 -6.88 -15.80
C ALA A 144 -4.66 -5.69 -15.75
N LEU A 145 -4.36 -4.64 -15.01
CA LEU A 145 -5.20 -3.45 -14.87
C LEU A 145 -4.91 -2.44 -15.98
N GLY A 146 -5.95 -1.93 -16.61
CA GLY A 146 -5.84 -1.00 -17.72
C GLY A 146 -5.21 -1.62 -18.97
N ASP A 147 -4.84 -0.81 -19.92
CA ASP A 147 -4.02 -1.19 -21.08
C ASP A 147 -2.87 -0.19 -21.22
N ASN A 148 -2.00 -0.38 -22.22
CA ASN A 148 -0.84 0.49 -22.38
C ASN A 148 -1.17 1.86 -23.01
N THR A 149 -2.42 2.14 -23.26
CA THR A 149 -2.90 3.40 -23.85
C THR A 149 -3.83 4.12 -22.89
N ASN A 150 -4.81 3.41 -22.35
CA ASN A 150 -5.80 3.92 -21.40
C ASN A 150 -5.59 3.23 -20.06
N PHE A 151 -4.84 3.87 -19.18
CA PHE A 151 -4.48 3.31 -17.88
C PHE A 151 -5.68 3.20 -16.95
N PHE A 152 -5.56 2.33 -15.95
CA PHE A 152 -6.63 2.08 -15.00
C PHE A 152 -6.88 3.32 -14.12
N GLN A 153 -8.03 3.95 -14.36
CA GLN A 153 -8.56 5.08 -13.57
C GLN A 153 -7.66 6.33 -13.51
N THR A 154 -6.85 6.58 -14.53
CA THR A 154 -6.04 7.80 -14.62
C THR A 154 -6.25 8.57 -15.91
N THR A 155 -6.56 7.91 -17.01
CA THR A 155 -6.67 8.54 -18.32
C THR A 155 -7.98 9.31 -18.44
N LYS A 156 -7.91 10.62 -18.68
CA LYS A 156 -9.08 11.47 -18.84
C LYS A 156 -9.97 10.97 -19.98
N GLY A 157 -11.27 10.89 -19.73
CA GLY A 157 -12.24 10.32 -20.67
C GLY A 157 -12.40 8.80 -20.56
N PHE A 158 -11.57 8.11 -19.78
CA PHE A 158 -11.62 6.67 -19.57
C PHE A 158 -11.79 6.29 -18.10
N ILE A 159 -12.25 7.24 -17.28
CA ILE A 159 -12.58 6.96 -15.88
C ILE A 159 -13.93 6.24 -15.83
N ASN A 160 -13.98 5.13 -15.13
CA ASN A 160 -15.20 4.35 -14.97
C ASN A 160 -15.46 4.02 -13.49
N PRO A 161 -16.25 4.83 -12.79
CA PRO A 161 -16.57 4.61 -11.39
C PRO A 161 -17.31 3.29 -11.14
N GLY A 162 -18.10 2.84 -12.12
CA GLY A 162 -18.83 1.56 -12.04
C GLY A 162 -17.95 0.33 -12.15
N GLN A 163 -16.70 0.48 -12.51
CA GLN A 163 -15.76 -0.63 -12.66
C GLN A 163 -15.32 -1.21 -11.31
N GLY A 164 -15.36 -0.41 -10.25
CA GLY A 164 -14.98 -0.83 -8.91
C GLY A 164 -13.48 -0.79 -8.65
N MET A 165 -13.11 -1.26 -7.47
CA MET A 165 -11.72 -1.39 -7.01
C MET A 165 -11.41 -2.83 -6.65
N LEU A 166 -10.20 -3.28 -6.96
CA LEU A 166 -9.68 -4.56 -6.50
C LEU A 166 -9.13 -4.38 -5.09
N ARG A 167 -9.64 -5.19 -4.16
CA ARG A 167 -9.24 -5.17 -2.75
C ARG A 167 -8.51 -6.44 -2.37
N ALA A 168 -7.38 -6.31 -1.71
CA ALA A 168 -6.78 -7.38 -0.94
C ALA A 168 -7.07 -7.17 0.54
N GLU A 169 -7.45 -8.24 1.24
CA GLU A 169 -7.66 -8.25 2.67
C GLU A 169 -6.78 -9.33 3.29
N ILE A 170 -5.96 -8.94 4.24
CA ILE A 170 -5.01 -9.82 4.92
C ILE A 170 -5.28 -9.77 6.42
N ILE A 171 -5.47 -10.92 7.04
CA ILE A 171 -5.66 -11.05 8.48
C ILE A 171 -4.50 -11.86 9.05
N LEU A 172 -3.78 -11.25 9.97
CA LEU A 172 -2.77 -11.91 10.78
C LEU A 172 -3.37 -12.20 12.15
N GLY A 173 -3.65 -13.47 12.42
CA GLY A 173 -4.17 -13.92 13.72
C GLY A 173 -3.06 -13.96 14.76
N ALA A 174 -3.27 -13.27 15.88
CA ALA A 174 -2.33 -13.25 16.99
C ALA A 174 -2.48 -14.52 17.84
N LYS A 175 -1.39 -14.96 18.49
CA LYS A 175 -1.40 -16.13 19.38
C LYS A 175 -2.08 -15.82 20.70
N VAL A 176 -2.75 -16.83 21.25
CA VAL A 176 -3.13 -16.82 22.66
C VAL A 176 -1.89 -17.16 23.47
N ARG A 177 -1.53 -16.28 24.40
CA ARG A 177 -0.35 -16.43 25.25
C ARG A 177 -0.71 -16.95 26.62
N THR A 178 0.19 -17.73 27.19
CA THR A 178 0.01 -18.36 28.51
C THR A 178 0.50 -17.47 29.65
N SER A 179 1.28 -16.44 29.34
CA SER A 179 1.74 -15.46 30.33
C SER A 179 1.34 -14.04 29.95
N LEU A 180 1.10 -13.21 30.97
CA LEU A 180 0.77 -11.80 30.79
C LEU A 180 1.92 -11.05 30.11
N THR A 181 3.16 -11.35 30.44
CA THR A 181 4.33 -10.69 29.85
C THR A 181 4.41 -10.93 28.35
N GLU A 182 4.26 -12.18 27.92
CA GLU A 182 4.24 -12.52 26.48
C GLU A 182 3.08 -11.88 25.76
N ASP A 183 1.89 -11.82 26.38
CA ASP A 183 0.73 -11.16 25.78
C ASP A 183 0.94 -9.66 25.63
N LEU A 184 1.55 -9.00 26.60
CA LEU A 184 1.89 -7.58 26.53
C LEU A 184 2.93 -7.28 25.45
N ASP A 185 3.96 -8.12 25.30
CA ASP A 185 4.96 -7.95 24.22
C ASP A 185 4.34 -8.10 22.85
N GLN A 186 3.44 -9.07 22.69
CA GLN A 186 2.69 -9.26 21.45
C GLN A 186 1.77 -8.06 21.16
N LEU A 187 1.00 -7.59 22.12
CA LEU A 187 0.16 -6.40 21.99
C LEU A 187 0.98 -5.18 21.57
N LYS A 188 2.15 -5.01 22.18
CA LYS A 188 3.06 -3.91 21.86
C LYS A 188 3.54 -3.97 20.43
N ALA A 189 3.87 -5.16 19.92
CA ALA A 189 4.32 -5.37 18.55
C ALA A 189 3.21 -5.02 17.52
N TYR A 190 1.99 -5.50 17.74
CA TYR A 190 0.85 -5.15 16.88
C TYR A 190 0.50 -3.67 16.96
N ARG A 191 0.49 -3.09 18.14
CA ARG A 191 0.20 -1.65 18.35
C ARG A 191 1.21 -0.76 17.65
N ALA A 192 2.48 -1.17 17.62
CA ALA A 192 3.54 -0.44 16.94
C ALA A 192 3.33 -0.32 15.42
N LEU A 193 2.58 -1.22 14.80
CA LEU A 193 2.20 -1.10 13.39
C LEU A 193 1.33 0.14 13.11
N ILE A 194 0.60 0.61 14.12
CA ILE A 194 -0.28 1.78 14.03
C ILE A 194 0.44 3.05 14.48
N THR A 195 1.23 2.97 15.55
CA THR A 195 1.82 4.14 16.21
C THR A 195 3.15 4.57 15.63
N ASP A 196 3.86 3.67 14.97
CA ASP A 196 5.13 3.97 14.30
C ASP A 196 4.99 3.70 12.79
N THR A 197 4.85 4.77 12.03
CA THR A 197 4.65 4.69 10.58
C THR A 197 5.84 4.11 9.83
N HIS A 198 7.04 4.07 10.42
CA HIS A 198 8.19 3.36 9.85
C HIS A 198 7.97 1.85 9.74
N ASN A 199 7.05 1.30 10.53
CA ASN A 199 6.65 -0.10 10.44
C ASN A 199 5.69 -0.39 9.28
N GLN A 200 5.27 0.63 8.54
CA GLN A 200 4.38 0.54 7.39
C GLN A 200 5.17 0.88 6.12
N ASN A 201 6.00 -0.05 5.70
CA ASN A 201 6.90 0.15 4.56
C ASN A 201 6.23 -0.32 3.27
N PHE A 202 5.45 0.57 2.64
CA PHE A 202 4.77 0.31 1.38
C PHE A 202 5.70 0.46 0.18
N PHE A 203 5.48 -0.36 -0.85
CA PHE A 203 6.26 -0.32 -2.07
C PHE A 203 5.50 -0.85 -3.28
N ILE A 204 6.03 -0.57 -4.45
CA ILE A 204 5.63 -1.19 -5.70
C ILE A 204 6.80 -1.97 -6.29
N VAL A 205 6.50 -2.93 -7.16
CA VAL A 205 7.52 -3.70 -7.89
C VAL A 205 7.28 -3.50 -9.37
N THR A 206 8.35 -3.17 -10.10
CA THR A 206 8.29 -2.98 -11.55
C THR A 206 8.53 -4.28 -12.30
N ASN A 207 8.25 -4.28 -13.60
CA ASN A 207 8.48 -5.42 -14.50
C ASN A 207 9.96 -5.80 -14.68
N THR A 208 10.88 -4.97 -14.19
CA THR A 208 12.31 -5.29 -14.09
C THR A 208 12.72 -5.71 -12.67
N ASN A 209 11.74 -6.04 -11.84
CA ASN A 209 11.90 -6.49 -10.44
C ASN A 209 12.59 -5.48 -9.53
N LYS A 210 12.47 -4.19 -9.82
CA LYS A 210 12.90 -3.14 -8.92
C LYS A 210 11.78 -2.82 -7.94
N GLU A 211 12.11 -2.73 -6.66
CA GLU A 211 11.19 -2.19 -5.66
C GLU A 211 11.36 -0.68 -5.56
N ILE A 212 10.24 0.01 -5.50
CA ILE A 212 10.20 1.46 -5.27
C ILE A 212 9.46 1.71 -3.96
N HIS A 213 10.19 2.28 -3.01
CA HIS A 213 9.69 2.60 -1.66
C HIS A 213 9.58 4.11 -1.48
N MET A 214 9.00 4.51 -0.37
CA MET A 214 8.96 5.92 0.05
C MET A 214 10.29 6.34 0.66
N LYS A 215 10.54 7.64 0.72
CA LYS A 215 11.76 8.22 1.28
C LYS A 215 12.08 7.65 2.66
N GLY A 216 13.32 7.18 2.80
CA GLY A 216 13.84 6.68 4.08
C GLY A 216 13.52 5.23 4.40
N TYR A 217 12.66 4.59 3.64
CA TYR A 217 12.37 3.16 3.80
C TYR A 217 13.34 2.32 2.97
N ARG A 218 13.75 1.19 3.51
CA ARG A 218 14.64 0.28 2.79
C ARG A 218 13.84 -0.77 2.01
N PRO A 219 14.42 -1.33 0.92
CA PRO A 219 13.79 -2.42 0.19
C PRO A 219 13.63 -3.66 1.06
N SER A 220 12.72 -4.55 0.63
CA SER A 220 12.57 -5.86 1.25
C SER A 220 13.77 -6.76 0.93
N TYR A 221 13.85 -7.92 1.59
CA TYR A 221 14.89 -8.91 1.31
C TYR A 221 14.86 -9.42 -0.14
N LEU A 222 13.73 -9.28 -0.82
CA LEU A 222 13.55 -9.73 -2.21
C LEU A 222 14.31 -8.87 -3.22
N TYR A 223 14.58 -7.61 -2.89
CA TYR A 223 15.30 -6.70 -3.77
C TYR A 223 16.77 -6.59 -3.36
N THR A 224 17.60 -7.47 -3.90
CA THR A 224 19.01 -7.58 -3.54
C THR A 224 19.92 -6.63 -4.33
N ASN A 225 19.43 -6.03 -5.43
CA ASN A 225 20.25 -5.21 -6.32
C ASN A 225 20.11 -3.70 -6.05
N TYR A 226 19.51 -3.31 -4.94
CA TYR A 226 19.26 -1.90 -4.61
C TYR A 226 20.54 -1.05 -4.62
N GLU A 227 21.60 -1.53 -3.99
CA GLU A 227 22.86 -0.75 -3.89
C GLU A 227 23.45 -0.46 -5.27
N ALA A 228 23.42 -1.43 -6.19
CA ALA A 228 23.90 -1.24 -7.55
C ALA A 228 22.98 -0.31 -8.36
N ASP A 229 21.66 -0.50 -8.27
CA ASP A 229 20.70 0.29 -9.03
C ASP A 229 20.62 1.75 -8.56
N SER A 230 20.83 1.99 -7.28
CA SER A 230 20.77 3.34 -6.67
C SER A 230 22.11 4.09 -6.71
N ALA A 231 23.19 3.44 -7.07
CA ALA A 231 24.54 3.98 -7.00
C ALA A 231 24.68 5.30 -7.78
N GLY A 232 25.15 6.34 -7.10
CA GLY A 232 25.35 7.67 -7.70
C GLY A 232 24.09 8.51 -7.88
N GLU A 233 22.91 7.94 -7.70
CA GLU A 233 21.63 8.61 -7.96
C GLU A 233 20.95 9.11 -6.68
N MET A 234 21.09 8.39 -5.58
CA MET A 234 20.41 8.71 -4.32
C MET A 234 21.24 9.63 -3.42
N MET A 235 20.56 10.38 -2.57
CA MET A 235 21.17 11.14 -1.47
C MET A 235 21.84 10.16 -0.50
N GLU A 236 23.04 10.48 -0.05
CA GLU A 236 23.80 9.62 0.85
C GLU A 236 23.02 9.35 2.15
N GLY A 237 22.89 8.07 2.48
CA GLY A 237 22.22 7.61 3.68
C GLY A 237 20.70 7.73 3.69
N VAL A 238 20.07 8.18 2.58
CA VAL A 238 18.63 8.32 2.49
C VAL A 238 18.09 7.50 1.31
N PRO A 239 17.55 6.30 1.58
CA PRO A 239 16.97 5.50 0.52
C PRO A 239 15.80 6.22 -0.17
N TYR A 240 15.66 6.01 -1.46
CA TYR A 240 14.55 6.51 -2.27
C TYR A 240 14.33 8.03 -2.20
N CYS A 241 15.40 8.75 -2.05
CA CYS A 241 15.43 10.21 -2.19
C CYS A 241 16.65 10.56 -3.02
N ASN A 242 16.49 11.22 -4.15
CA ASN A 242 17.63 11.57 -4.97
C ASN A 242 18.38 12.80 -4.43
N LYS A 243 19.47 13.15 -5.07
CA LYS A 243 20.32 14.29 -4.67
C LYS A 243 19.60 15.64 -4.73
N ASN A 244 18.52 15.74 -5.52
CA ASN A 244 17.68 16.93 -5.64
C ASN A 244 16.51 16.95 -4.65
N GLY A 245 16.39 15.93 -3.81
CA GLY A 245 15.29 15.79 -2.86
C GLY A 245 14.00 15.18 -3.46
N PHE A 246 14.06 14.67 -4.69
CA PHE A 246 12.91 14.02 -5.34
C PHE A 246 12.62 12.65 -4.69
N VAL A 247 11.34 12.34 -4.54
CA VAL A 247 10.84 11.08 -3.98
C VAL A 247 9.82 10.44 -4.92
N TRP A 248 9.75 9.10 -4.95
CA TRP A 248 8.89 8.34 -5.87
C TRP A 248 7.61 7.81 -5.23
N GLY A 249 7.46 8.01 -3.94
CA GLY A 249 6.26 7.58 -3.23
C GLY A 249 5.94 8.47 -2.06
N ILE A 250 4.65 8.71 -1.83
CA ILE A 250 4.15 9.50 -0.71
C ILE A 250 2.94 8.83 -0.05
N LYS A 251 2.79 9.06 1.25
CA LYS A 251 1.57 8.76 2.00
C LYS A 251 0.79 10.05 2.18
N VAL A 252 -0.49 10.01 1.84
CA VAL A 252 -1.40 11.15 1.99
C VAL A 252 -2.66 10.71 2.74
N PRO A 253 -3.43 11.64 3.33
CA PRO A 253 -4.67 11.29 4.01
C PRO A 253 -5.69 10.62 3.10
N VAL A 254 -6.57 9.80 3.69
CA VAL A 254 -7.74 9.26 2.99
C VAL A 254 -8.60 10.42 2.49
N GLY A 255 -9.13 10.28 1.28
CA GLY A 255 -9.90 11.32 0.61
C GLY A 255 -9.09 12.19 -0.33
N VAL A 256 -7.76 12.15 -0.28
CA VAL A 256 -6.93 12.80 -1.30
C VAL A 256 -7.10 12.07 -2.63
N LYS A 257 -7.49 12.81 -3.65
CA LYS A 257 -7.75 12.31 -4.99
C LYS A 257 -6.45 12.29 -5.79
N HIS A 258 -6.26 11.27 -6.61
CA HIS A 258 -5.09 11.21 -7.48
C HIS A 258 -5.29 12.07 -8.73
N ALA A 259 -4.17 12.52 -9.29
CA ALA A 259 -4.16 13.33 -10.50
C ALA A 259 -4.48 12.49 -11.75
N TYR A 260 -5.04 13.13 -12.77
CA TYR A 260 -5.13 12.53 -14.11
C TYR A 260 -3.74 12.28 -14.70
N GLU A 261 -3.66 11.35 -15.61
CA GLU A 261 -2.44 11.02 -16.36
C GLU A 261 -1.80 12.26 -16.97
N LYS A 262 -0.49 12.41 -16.77
CA LYS A 262 0.35 13.54 -17.24
C LYS A 262 0.00 14.90 -16.62
N VAL A 263 -0.77 14.94 -15.58
CA VAL A 263 -1.00 16.15 -14.79
C VAL A 263 0.02 16.17 -13.66
N LEU A 264 0.89 17.17 -13.64
CA LEU A 264 1.85 17.35 -12.55
C LEU A 264 1.13 17.40 -11.20
N PHE A 265 1.64 16.69 -10.22
CA PHE A 265 1.04 16.67 -8.89
C PHE A 265 1.00 18.08 -8.26
N ASP A 266 2.03 18.89 -8.49
CA ASP A 266 2.06 20.29 -8.06
C ASP A 266 0.96 21.16 -8.70
N ASP A 267 0.50 20.80 -9.90
CA ASP A 267 -0.61 21.49 -10.55
C ASP A 267 -1.96 20.99 -10.06
N ALA A 268 -2.03 19.70 -9.72
CA ALA A 268 -3.24 19.11 -9.12
C ALA A 268 -3.47 19.62 -7.69
N TYR A 269 -2.40 19.85 -6.95
CA TYR A 269 -2.40 20.38 -5.59
C TYR A 269 -1.43 21.56 -5.48
N PRO A 270 -1.89 22.80 -5.80
CA PRO A 270 -1.01 23.97 -5.90
C PRO A 270 -0.25 24.34 -4.63
N GLU A 271 -0.76 23.95 -3.46
CA GLU A 271 -0.14 24.26 -2.16
C GLU A 271 0.83 23.16 -1.69
N PHE A 272 0.89 22.02 -2.39
CA PHE A 272 1.73 20.87 -1.99
C PHE A 272 3.20 21.22 -1.91
N ARG A 273 3.74 21.92 -2.90
CA ARG A 273 5.17 22.29 -2.92
C ARG A 273 5.55 23.18 -1.74
N ALA A 274 4.72 24.15 -1.39
CA ALA A 274 4.98 25.01 -0.23
C ALA A 274 5.02 24.21 1.07
N TRP A 275 4.13 23.22 1.19
CA TRP A 275 4.15 22.30 2.33
C TRP A 275 5.44 21.49 2.39
N VAL A 276 5.89 20.94 1.27
CA VAL A 276 7.13 20.15 1.18
C VAL A 276 8.35 21.02 1.50
N THR A 277 8.46 22.20 0.88
CA THR A 277 9.63 23.08 1.04
C THR A 277 9.73 23.71 2.43
N SER A 278 8.62 23.82 3.14
CA SER A 278 8.59 24.26 4.55
C SER A 278 8.79 23.13 5.56
N ASN A 279 9.13 21.93 5.13
CA ASN A 279 9.20 20.73 5.96
C ASN A 279 7.90 20.45 6.72
N GLY A 280 6.76 20.66 6.07
CA GLY A 280 5.45 20.39 6.64
C GLY A 280 4.91 21.46 7.58
N VAL A 281 5.49 22.65 7.59
CA VAL A 281 5.07 23.77 8.44
C VAL A 281 3.94 24.57 7.80
N ASP A 282 4.11 24.96 6.54
CA ASP A 282 3.13 25.76 5.81
C ASP A 282 2.13 24.88 5.07
N ASN A 283 0.94 25.40 4.83
CA ASN A 283 -0.10 24.77 4.01
C ASN A 283 -0.38 23.30 4.40
N LYS A 284 -0.53 23.05 5.70
CA LYS A 284 -0.78 21.70 6.23
C LYS A 284 -2.06 21.06 5.69
N ASP A 285 -2.97 21.87 5.21
CA ASP A 285 -4.25 21.48 4.63
C ASP A 285 -4.23 21.46 3.09
N TRP A 286 -3.05 21.46 2.48
CA TRP A 286 -2.84 21.48 1.02
C TRP A 286 -3.72 20.46 0.26
N TYR A 287 -3.94 19.30 0.87
CA TYR A 287 -4.72 18.21 0.28
C TYR A 287 -6.22 18.47 0.24
N LEU A 288 -6.71 19.48 0.93
CA LEU A 288 -8.10 19.92 0.87
C LEU A 288 -8.39 20.91 -0.28
N HIS A 289 -7.35 21.36 -0.98
CA HIS A 289 -7.44 22.40 -2.01
C HIS A 289 -6.93 21.90 -3.38
N PRO A 290 -7.53 20.81 -3.96
CA PRO A 290 -7.17 20.36 -5.30
C PRO A 290 -7.68 21.33 -6.36
N ALA A 291 -6.97 21.39 -7.50
CA ALA A 291 -7.52 21.91 -8.73
C ALA A 291 -8.53 20.89 -9.28
N ALA A 292 -9.82 21.15 -9.14
CA ALA A 292 -10.89 20.16 -9.31
C ALA A 292 -10.87 19.43 -10.66
N GLU A 293 -10.53 20.14 -11.74
CA GLU A 293 -10.46 19.58 -13.09
C GLU A 293 -9.21 18.71 -13.36
N LYS A 294 -8.27 18.69 -12.42
CA LYS A 294 -6.98 17.98 -12.54
C LYS A 294 -6.90 16.70 -11.71
N VAL A 295 -7.90 16.43 -10.90
CA VAL A 295 -7.97 15.24 -10.07
C VAL A 295 -9.17 14.37 -10.43
N VAL A 296 -9.04 13.06 -10.16
CA VAL A 296 -10.09 12.08 -10.45
C VAL A 296 -11.12 12.07 -9.35
N GLU A 297 -12.38 12.34 -9.70
CA GLU A 297 -13.52 12.46 -8.77
C GLU A 297 -14.24 11.12 -8.47
N ALA A 298 -13.85 10.05 -9.11
CA ALA A 298 -14.64 8.84 -9.26
C ALA A 298 -14.73 7.92 -8.03
N TRP A 299 -14.24 8.33 -6.88
CA TRP A 299 -14.17 7.44 -5.70
C TRP A 299 -14.89 8.01 -4.49
#